data_2b910e6b3bb41edd2cb3be64d6250c37
#
_entry.id   2b910e6b3bb41edd2cb3be64d6250c37
#
_cell.length_a   1.000
_cell.length_b   1.000
_cell.length_c   1.000
_cell.angle_alpha   90.00
_cell.angle_beta   90.00
_cell.angle_gamma   90.00
#
_symmetry.space_group_name_H-M   'P 1'
#
loop_
_entity.id
_entity.type
_entity.pdbx_description
1 polymer ?
#
loop_
_entity_poly.entity_id
_entity_poly.type
_entity_poly.pdbx_seq_one_letter_code
_entity_poly.pdbx_strand_id
1 'polypeptide(L)'
;VEALLQDPRQAAFVAEEEGLLLGFVEVSLRPYAEGCETSPVGYLEGLYVLPTFRRRGVARLLVQEAEAWARAQGCQEMASDAELSNLLGQEVHRHLGYEEVERLVCFRKAL
;
A
#
# COMPACT_ATOMS: atom_id res chain seq x y z
N VAL A 1 2.86 -15.22 2.16
CA VAL A 1 1.91 -14.24 1.62
C VAL A 1 1.21 -14.85 0.40
N GLU A 2 -0.09 -14.79 0.39
CA GLU A 2 -0.89 -15.35 -0.67
C GLU A 2 -1.71 -14.28 -1.37
N ALA A 3 -1.91 -14.45 -2.69
CA ALA A 3 -2.79 -13.58 -3.46
C ALA A 3 -4.25 -13.93 -3.12
N LEU A 4 -5.01 -12.92 -2.67
CA LEU A 4 -6.44 -13.06 -2.42
C LEU A 4 -7.23 -12.64 -3.66
N LEU A 5 -6.76 -11.60 -4.34
CA LEU A 5 -7.33 -11.08 -5.56
C LEU A 5 -6.18 -10.62 -6.44
N GLN A 6 -6.24 -10.94 -7.73
CA GLN A 6 -5.24 -10.48 -8.67
C GLN A 6 -5.85 -10.35 -10.05
N ASP A 7 -5.89 -9.12 -10.57
CA ASP A 7 -6.30 -8.83 -11.93
C ASP A 7 -5.35 -7.76 -12.51
N PRO A 8 -5.47 -7.38 -13.80
CA PRO A 8 -4.50 -6.46 -14.42
C PRO A 8 -4.43 -5.07 -13.79
N ARG A 9 -5.42 -4.66 -12.99
CA ARG A 9 -5.49 -3.30 -12.43
C ARG A 9 -5.36 -3.24 -10.92
N GLN A 10 -5.53 -4.36 -10.24
CA GLN A 10 -5.50 -4.37 -8.78
C GLN A 10 -5.18 -5.75 -8.26
N ALA A 11 -4.68 -5.79 -7.05
CA ALA A 11 -4.41 -7.05 -6.35
C ALA A 11 -4.58 -6.84 -4.85
N ALA A 12 -4.83 -7.94 -4.17
CA ALA A 12 -4.85 -7.97 -2.71
C ALA A 12 -4.09 -9.21 -2.27
N PHE A 13 -3.28 -9.05 -1.25
CA PHE A 13 -2.47 -10.13 -0.70
C PHE A 13 -2.72 -10.23 0.79
N VAL A 14 -2.70 -11.45 1.30
CA VAL A 14 -2.86 -11.71 2.73
C VAL A 14 -1.63 -12.44 3.25
N ALA A 15 -1.31 -12.20 4.51
CA ALA A 15 -0.31 -12.95 5.24
C ALA A 15 -1.02 -13.88 6.21
N GLU A 16 -0.69 -15.15 6.17
CA GLU A 16 -1.28 -16.17 7.04
C GLU A 16 -0.18 -16.96 7.75
N GLU A 17 -0.50 -17.42 8.94
CA GLU A 17 0.35 -18.34 9.69
C GLU A 17 -0.57 -19.33 10.41
N GLU A 18 -0.42 -20.61 10.08
CA GLU A 18 -1.22 -21.70 10.67
C GLU A 18 -2.72 -21.45 10.61
N GLY A 19 -3.20 -20.93 9.45
CA GLY A 19 -4.62 -20.65 9.24
C GLY A 19 -5.11 -19.33 9.82
N LEU A 20 -4.25 -18.59 10.51
CA LEU A 20 -4.60 -17.30 11.09
C LEU A 20 -4.16 -16.17 10.14
N LEU A 21 -5.09 -15.27 9.81
CA LEU A 21 -4.78 -14.09 9.02
C LEU A 21 -4.05 -13.07 9.89
N LEU A 22 -2.85 -12.69 9.48
CA LEU A 22 -2.02 -11.72 10.18
C LEU A 22 -2.23 -10.30 9.68
N GLY A 23 -2.59 -10.17 8.41
CA GLY A 23 -2.78 -8.86 7.79
C GLY A 23 -3.07 -8.98 6.31
N PHE A 24 -3.30 -7.82 5.68
CA PHE A 24 -3.53 -7.76 4.24
C PHE A 24 -2.99 -6.44 3.66
N VAL A 25 -2.83 -6.44 2.34
CA VAL A 25 -2.49 -5.25 1.56
C VAL A 25 -3.35 -5.23 0.30
N GLU A 26 -3.80 -4.06 -0.08
CA GLU A 26 -4.48 -3.82 -1.34
C GLU A 26 -3.66 -2.84 -2.16
N VAL A 27 -3.47 -3.15 -3.44
CA VAL A 27 -2.67 -2.37 -4.37
C VAL A 27 -3.42 -2.22 -5.68
N SER A 28 -3.32 -1.05 -6.29
CA SER A 28 -3.95 -0.79 -7.58
C SER A 28 -3.00 -0.04 -8.50
N LEU A 29 -3.37 0.06 -9.78
CA LEU A 29 -2.69 0.93 -10.72
C LEU A 29 -3.44 2.23 -10.81
N ARG A 30 -2.70 3.34 -10.75
CA ARG A 30 -3.25 4.67 -11.00
C ARG A 30 -2.45 5.34 -12.12
N PRO A 31 -3.11 6.13 -12.97
CA PRO A 31 -2.38 6.84 -14.03
C PRO A 31 -1.53 7.98 -13.50
N TYR A 32 -1.82 8.44 -12.29
CA TYR A 32 -1.14 9.57 -11.65
C TYR A 32 -1.16 9.42 -10.14
N ALA A 33 -0.11 9.90 -9.49
CA ALA A 33 -0.08 10.08 -8.04
C ALA A 33 0.81 11.28 -7.71
N GLU A 34 0.48 11.97 -6.64
CA GLU A 34 1.20 13.14 -6.19
C GLU A 34 2.68 12.81 -5.96
N GLY A 35 3.56 13.64 -6.48
CA GLY A 35 5.00 13.47 -6.34
C GLY A 35 5.62 12.44 -7.25
N CYS A 36 4.83 11.71 -8.03
CA CYS A 36 5.32 10.73 -8.99
C CYS A 36 5.45 11.33 -10.38
N GLU A 37 6.44 10.84 -11.13
CA GLU A 37 6.76 11.35 -12.48
C GLU A 37 6.45 10.36 -13.59
N THR A 38 6.15 9.12 -13.25
CA THR A 38 5.91 8.04 -14.22
C THR A 38 4.45 7.59 -14.18
N SER A 39 4.05 6.80 -15.18
CA SER A 39 2.71 6.22 -15.30
C SER A 39 2.80 4.85 -15.96
N PRO A 40 2.09 3.84 -15.51
CA PRO A 40 1.22 3.86 -14.34
C PRO A 40 2.02 3.86 -13.05
N VAL A 41 1.36 4.24 -11.96
CA VAL A 41 1.94 4.20 -10.61
C VAL A 41 1.23 3.11 -9.82
N GLY A 42 1.99 2.30 -9.08
CA GLY A 42 1.42 1.37 -8.12
C GLY A 42 0.97 2.13 -6.88
N TYR A 43 -0.23 1.88 -6.39
CA TYR A 43 -0.78 2.62 -5.26
C TYR A 43 -1.21 1.66 -4.16
N LEU A 44 -0.66 1.86 -2.96
CA LEU A 44 -1.10 1.11 -1.77
C LEU A 44 -2.42 1.70 -1.32
N GLU A 45 -3.50 0.97 -1.56
CA GLU A 45 -4.85 1.42 -1.22
C GLU A 45 -5.21 1.10 0.22
N GLY A 46 -4.68 0.02 0.76
CA GLY A 46 -4.91 -0.38 2.13
C GLY A 46 -3.81 -1.30 2.63
N LEU A 47 -3.49 -1.15 3.90
CA LEU A 47 -2.52 -2.01 4.58
C LEU A 47 -2.97 -2.16 6.02
N TYR A 48 -3.13 -3.41 6.47
CA TYR A 48 -3.51 -3.68 7.84
C TYR A 48 -2.76 -4.91 8.36
N VAL A 49 -2.27 -4.80 9.57
CA VAL A 49 -1.63 -5.91 10.30
C VAL A 49 -2.27 -5.96 11.68
N LEU A 50 -2.67 -7.16 12.11
CA LEU A 50 -3.24 -7.34 13.45
C LEU A 50 -2.27 -6.79 14.51
N PRO A 51 -2.78 -6.08 15.54
CA PRO A 51 -1.91 -5.45 16.55
C PRO A 51 -0.89 -6.40 17.19
N THR A 52 -1.27 -7.66 17.45
CA THR A 52 -0.39 -8.65 18.07
C THR A 52 0.74 -9.09 17.15
N PHE A 53 0.65 -8.84 15.86
CA PHE A 53 1.64 -9.24 14.87
C PHE A 53 2.41 -8.06 14.28
N ARG A 54 2.23 -6.86 14.83
CA ARG A 54 2.97 -5.69 14.41
C ARG A 54 4.42 -5.79 14.90
N ARG A 55 5.34 -5.11 14.20
CA ARG A 55 6.78 -5.11 14.46
C ARG A 55 7.44 -6.47 14.25
N ARG A 56 6.81 -7.36 13.50
CA ARG A 56 7.36 -8.68 13.12
C ARG A 56 7.70 -8.78 11.65
N GLY A 57 7.69 -7.65 10.94
CA GLY A 57 8.00 -7.64 9.51
C GLY A 57 6.85 -8.04 8.59
N VAL A 58 5.64 -8.22 9.12
CA VAL A 58 4.47 -8.60 8.29
C VAL A 58 4.13 -7.50 7.29
N ALA A 59 4.09 -6.24 7.74
CA ALA A 59 3.82 -5.11 6.84
C ALA A 59 4.85 -5.05 5.72
N ARG A 60 6.12 -5.25 6.03
CA ARG A 60 7.20 -5.25 5.04
C ARG A 60 7.01 -6.34 4.00
N LEU A 61 6.68 -7.55 4.43
CA LEU A 61 6.43 -8.67 3.49
C LEU A 61 5.24 -8.37 2.57
N LEU A 62 4.16 -7.84 3.14
CA LEU A 62 2.97 -7.50 2.35
C LEU A 62 3.27 -6.39 1.35
N VAL A 63 3.95 -5.35 1.76
CA VAL A 63 4.29 -4.23 0.86
C VAL A 63 5.28 -4.68 -0.20
N GLN A 64 6.26 -5.51 0.13
CA GLN A 64 7.18 -6.08 -0.87
C GLN A 64 6.43 -6.87 -1.93
N GLU A 65 5.41 -7.62 -1.54
CA GLU A 65 4.58 -8.37 -2.48
C GLU A 65 3.78 -7.44 -3.40
N ALA A 66 3.20 -6.38 -2.83
CA ALA A 66 2.51 -5.36 -3.61
C ALA A 66 3.44 -4.65 -4.58
N GLU A 67 4.65 -4.32 -4.15
CA GLU A 67 5.66 -3.69 -4.99
C GLU A 67 6.10 -4.60 -6.14
N ALA A 68 6.28 -5.89 -5.85
CA ALA A 68 6.63 -6.87 -6.88
C ALA A 68 5.52 -6.97 -7.93
N TRP A 69 4.27 -6.99 -7.49
CA TRP A 69 3.13 -7.00 -8.40
C TRP A 69 3.12 -5.74 -9.28
N ALA A 70 3.33 -4.58 -8.68
CA ALA A 70 3.36 -3.31 -9.42
C ALA A 70 4.49 -3.29 -10.47
N ARG A 71 5.68 -3.78 -10.12
CA ARG A 71 6.78 -3.90 -11.08
C ARG A 71 6.40 -4.80 -12.25
N ALA A 72 5.74 -5.92 -11.97
CA ALA A 72 5.28 -6.83 -13.02
C ALA A 72 4.26 -6.17 -13.96
N GLN A 73 3.53 -5.15 -13.48
CA GLN A 73 2.60 -4.37 -14.30
C GLN A 73 3.28 -3.19 -15.02
N GLY A 74 4.57 -3.04 -14.87
CA GLY A 74 5.34 -2.00 -15.55
C GLY A 74 5.52 -0.72 -14.75
N CYS A 75 5.16 -0.70 -13.47
CA CYS A 75 5.33 0.49 -12.63
C CYS A 75 6.79 0.70 -12.26
N GLN A 76 7.21 1.95 -12.25
CA GLN A 76 8.53 2.38 -11.80
C GLN A 76 8.48 3.09 -10.45
N GLU A 77 7.29 3.42 -9.98
CA GLU A 77 7.07 4.10 -8.72
C GLU A 77 5.89 3.50 -7.98
N MET A 78 5.96 3.57 -6.66
CA MET A 78 4.85 3.26 -5.76
C MET A 78 4.46 4.52 -5.03
N ALA A 79 3.18 4.67 -4.78
CA ALA A 79 2.65 5.76 -3.99
C ALA A 79 1.68 5.23 -2.95
N SER A 80 1.38 6.04 -1.97
CA SER A 80 0.46 5.72 -0.90
C SER A 80 0.02 7.02 -0.24
N ASP A 81 -0.91 6.92 0.70
CA ASP A 81 -1.31 8.04 1.52
C ASP A 81 -1.57 7.59 2.95
N ALA A 82 -1.61 8.56 3.84
CA ALA A 82 -2.05 8.37 5.21
C ALA A 82 -2.73 9.67 5.64
N GLU A 83 -3.76 9.56 6.46
CA GLU A 83 -4.40 10.74 7.01
C GLU A 83 -3.39 11.53 7.83
N LEU A 84 -3.54 12.86 7.82
CA LEU A 84 -2.63 13.75 8.53
C LEU A 84 -2.55 13.45 10.03
N SER A 85 -3.65 12.98 10.62
CA SER A 85 -3.73 12.58 12.02
C SER A 85 -3.19 11.18 12.30
N ASN A 86 -2.95 10.38 11.27
CA ASN A 86 -2.47 9.01 11.42
C ASN A 86 -0.94 8.98 11.51
N LEU A 87 -0.42 9.34 12.69
CA LEU A 87 1.03 9.42 12.89
C LEU A 87 1.70 8.05 12.80
N LEU A 88 1.04 7.01 13.28
CA LEU A 88 1.57 5.65 13.20
C LEU A 88 1.70 5.19 11.74
N GLY A 89 0.67 5.44 10.93
CA GLY A 89 0.71 5.11 9.51
C GLY A 89 1.81 5.84 8.77
N GLN A 90 2.04 7.11 9.09
CA GLN A 90 3.13 7.89 8.52
C GLN A 90 4.50 7.30 8.89
N GLU A 91 4.66 6.91 10.15
CA GLU A 91 5.89 6.27 10.62
C GLU A 91 6.16 4.96 9.89
N VAL A 92 5.13 4.12 9.73
CA VAL A 92 5.25 2.86 9.00
C VAL A 92 5.70 3.10 7.56
N HIS A 93 5.13 4.08 6.87
CA HIS A 93 5.54 4.42 5.51
C HIS A 93 7.02 4.78 5.44
N ARG A 94 7.53 5.57 6.39
CA ARG A 94 8.94 5.95 6.42
C ARG A 94 9.83 4.73 6.63
N HIS A 95 9.46 3.83 7.53
CA HIS A 95 10.21 2.60 7.76
C HIS A 95 10.24 1.68 6.54
N LEU A 96 9.23 1.75 5.69
CA LEU A 96 9.15 0.97 4.46
C LEU A 96 9.89 1.64 3.29
N GLY A 97 10.48 2.80 3.51
CA GLY A 97 11.26 3.51 2.50
C GLY A 97 10.46 4.52 1.69
N TYR A 98 9.23 4.81 2.08
CA TYR A 98 8.41 5.82 1.42
C TYR A 98 8.71 7.18 2.02
N GLU A 99 8.80 8.20 1.17
CA GLU A 99 9.04 9.57 1.62
C GLU A 99 7.78 10.42 1.42
N GLU A 100 7.56 11.35 2.35
CA GLU A 100 6.47 12.30 2.24
C GLU A 100 6.75 13.28 1.10
N VAL A 101 5.80 13.40 0.18
CA VAL A 101 5.95 14.27 -0.99
C VAL A 101 4.94 15.40 -1.03
N GLU A 102 3.78 15.25 -0.39
CA GLU A 102 2.74 16.27 -0.46
C GLU A 102 1.71 16.11 0.66
N ARG A 103 1.07 17.18 1.05
CA ARG A 103 -0.06 17.20 1.95
C ARG A 103 -1.23 17.85 1.23
N LEU A 104 -2.40 17.22 1.32
CA LEU A 104 -3.59 17.63 0.58
C LEU A 104 -4.73 18.00 1.51
N VAL A 105 -5.57 18.93 1.04
CA VAL A 105 -6.89 19.18 1.61
C VAL A 105 -7.91 18.68 0.59
N CYS A 106 -8.75 17.76 1.00
CA CYS A 106 -9.75 17.15 0.11
C CYS A 106 -11.10 17.82 0.29
N PHE A 107 -11.81 18.01 -0.81
CA PHE A 107 -13.13 18.67 -0.82
C PHE A 107 -14.15 17.76 -1.48
N ARG A 108 -15.40 17.87 -1.05
CA ARG A 108 -16.52 17.23 -1.73
C ARG A 108 -17.75 18.14 -1.70
N LYS A 109 -18.64 17.91 -2.64
CA LYS A 109 -19.94 18.58 -2.71
C LYS A 109 -20.97 17.56 -3.16
N ALA A 110 -22.09 17.47 -2.44
CA ALA A 110 -23.22 16.67 -2.91
C ALA A 110 -23.93 17.42 -4.04
N LEU A 111 -24.37 16.70 -5.07
CA LEU A 111 -25.05 17.27 -6.22
C LEU A 111 -26.55 17.01 -6.17
#